data_cfa640a64553920fe8276138b4b989d0
#
_entry.id   cfa640a64553920fe8276138b4b989d0
#
_cell.length_a   1.000
_cell.length_b   1.000
_cell.length_c   1.000
_cell.angle_alpha   90.00
_cell.angle_beta   90.00
_cell.angle_gamma   90.00
#
_symmetry.space_group_name_H-M   'P 1'
#
loop_
_entity.id
_entity.type
_entity.pdbx_description
1 polymer ?
#
loop_
_entity_poly.entity_id
_entity_poly.type
_entity_poly.pdbx_seq_one_letter_code
_entity_poly.pdbx_strand_id
1 'polypeptide(L)'
;MVSISSTSLVIRYVATVPVLVLAFWRMFIASGMLWSFSVAKPRGTLSLINKKRIIFAGIFLGCHFACFFVGVRHTSIANATLLANMGPIFTLLIALAQGRKSNTMTYLGLGMAGVGAIIIQANDFSILGGENFFGNSLALLSALFFALTYVVAEMIRVETENIVYGRTLFLVAAMTILVIAVLSGDSIFAFKPEHIVWLLFLGFVPTILGHNLLNYAIKYVTATAVSS
;
A
#
# COMPACT_ATOMS: atom_id res chain seq x y z
N MET A 1 -2.27 13.00 1.28
CA MET A 1 -2.19 12.61 -0.15
C MET A 1 -0.84 12.97 -0.80
N VAL A 2 -0.36 14.22 -0.76
CA VAL A 2 0.95 14.62 -1.37
C VAL A 2 2.11 13.70 -0.99
N SER A 3 2.25 13.33 0.29
CA SER A 3 3.33 12.43 0.76
C SER A 3 3.30 11.05 0.10
N ILE A 4 2.12 10.50 -0.16
CA ILE A 4 1.97 9.17 -0.80
C ILE A 4 2.26 9.28 -2.30
N SER A 5 1.78 10.33 -2.95
CA SER A 5 1.97 10.55 -4.39
C SER A 5 3.45 10.72 -4.79
N SER A 6 4.32 11.18 -3.89
CA SER A 6 5.76 11.26 -4.14
C SER A 6 6.42 9.90 -4.39
N THR A 7 5.79 8.81 -3.98
CA THR A 7 6.32 7.45 -4.17
C THR A 7 6.58 7.11 -5.64
N SER A 8 5.59 7.35 -6.51
CA SER A 8 5.69 7.02 -7.94
C SER A 8 6.82 7.78 -8.63
N LEU A 9 7.04 9.04 -8.23
CA LEU A 9 8.13 9.87 -8.75
C LEU A 9 9.50 9.29 -8.36
N VAL A 10 9.68 8.92 -7.09
CA VAL A 10 10.94 8.34 -6.61
C VAL A 10 11.22 6.98 -7.27
N ILE A 11 10.20 6.13 -7.44
CA ILE A 11 10.34 4.84 -8.14
C ILE A 11 10.89 5.04 -9.57
N ARG A 12 10.45 6.07 -10.27
CA ARG A 12 10.93 6.40 -11.62
C ARG A 12 12.29 7.08 -11.60
N TYR A 13 12.54 7.96 -10.65
CA TYR A 13 13.81 8.69 -10.54
C TYR A 13 14.96 7.75 -10.19
N VAL A 14 14.77 6.83 -9.25
CA VAL A 14 15.78 5.84 -8.84
C VAL A 14 15.66 4.57 -9.69
N ALA A 15 15.75 4.73 -11.02
CA ALA A 15 15.50 3.63 -11.96
C ALA A 15 16.55 2.51 -11.92
N THR A 16 17.75 2.79 -11.44
CA THR A 16 18.88 1.86 -11.38
C THR A 16 18.79 0.83 -10.25
N VAL A 17 17.95 1.10 -9.24
CA VAL A 17 17.72 0.17 -8.13
C VAL A 17 16.55 -0.78 -8.48
N PRO A 18 16.67 -2.10 -8.26
CA PRO A 18 15.57 -3.02 -8.45
C PRO A 18 14.35 -2.58 -7.64
N VAL A 19 13.19 -2.64 -8.26
CA VAL A 19 11.98 -2.00 -7.71
C VAL A 19 11.51 -2.67 -6.41
N LEU A 20 11.68 -3.97 -6.28
CA LEU A 20 11.34 -4.72 -5.07
C LEU A 20 12.30 -4.39 -3.91
N VAL A 21 13.55 -4.04 -4.23
CA VAL A 21 14.53 -3.57 -3.24
C VAL A 21 14.11 -2.22 -2.66
N LEU A 22 13.64 -1.29 -3.50
CA LEU A 22 13.07 -0.02 -3.03
C LEU A 22 11.86 -0.25 -2.12
N ALA A 23 10.95 -1.15 -2.51
CA ALA A 23 9.76 -1.48 -1.73
C ALA A 23 10.11 -2.15 -0.38
N PHE A 24 11.07 -3.07 -0.38
CA PHE A 24 11.56 -3.72 0.84
C PHE A 24 12.14 -2.71 1.83
N TRP A 25 13.13 -1.92 1.42
CA TRP A 25 13.80 -0.96 2.30
C TRP A 25 12.84 0.11 2.80
N ARG A 26 11.92 0.57 1.97
CA ARG A 26 10.86 1.49 2.39
C ARG A 26 10.10 0.96 3.61
N MET A 27 9.63 -0.29 3.57
CA MET A 27 8.85 -0.90 4.66
C MET A 27 9.74 -1.22 5.86
N PHE A 28 10.94 -1.73 5.62
CA PHE A 28 11.88 -2.10 6.67
C PHE A 28 12.34 -0.87 7.48
N ILE A 29 12.71 0.22 6.81
CA ILE A 29 13.10 1.48 7.46
C ILE A 29 11.93 2.06 8.26
N ALA A 30 10.73 2.11 7.69
CA ALA A 30 9.55 2.61 8.40
C ALA A 30 9.24 1.78 9.65
N SER A 31 9.32 0.46 9.55
CA SER A 31 9.19 -0.44 10.71
C SER A 31 10.26 -0.13 11.77
N GLY A 32 11.52 -0.04 11.37
CA GLY A 32 12.64 0.26 12.28
C GLY A 32 12.45 1.59 13.02
N MET A 33 12.04 2.63 12.31
CA MET A 33 11.75 3.94 12.92
C MET A 33 10.63 3.84 13.98
N LEU A 34 9.53 3.12 13.67
CA LEU A 34 8.44 2.94 14.61
C LEU A 34 8.82 2.04 15.80
N TRP A 35 9.68 1.04 15.60
CA TRP A 35 10.24 0.23 16.66
C TRP A 35 11.11 1.06 17.60
N SER A 36 12.03 1.87 17.07
CA SER A 36 12.89 2.77 17.85
C SER A 36 12.04 3.75 18.70
N PHE A 37 11.01 4.32 18.09
CA PHE A 37 10.08 5.20 18.80
C PHE A 37 9.27 4.46 19.89
N SER A 38 8.97 3.19 19.66
CA SER A 38 8.22 2.35 20.60
C SER A 38 9.05 1.91 21.82
N VAL A 39 10.37 1.79 21.66
CA VAL A 39 11.30 1.51 22.78
C VAL A 39 11.42 2.73 23.69
N ALA A 40 11.46 3.92 23.13
CA ALA A 40 11.56 5.17 23.88
C ALA A 40 10.33 5.46 24.77
N LYS A 41 9.15 4.96 24.36
CA LYS A 41 7.89 5.07 25.12
C LYS A 41 7.20 3.71 25.12
N PRO A 42 7.14 3.01 26.28
CA PRO A 42 6.45 1.73 26.38
C PRO A 42 5.03 1.82 25.83
N ARG A 43 4.67 0.90 24.96
CA ARG A 43 3.37 0.83 24.28
C ARG A 43 2.71 -0.51 24.60
N GLY A 44 1.39 -0.56 24.42
CA GLY A 44 0.63 -1.79 24.53
C GLY A 44 1.14 -2.90 23.60
N THR A 45 0.62 -4.09 23.77
CA THR A 45 0.94 -5.27 22.95
C THR A 45 -0.27 -5.67 22.11
N LEU A 46 -0.01 -6.43 21.04
CA LEU A 46 -1.07 -7.04 20.24
C LEU A 46 -1.73 -8.19 21.02
N SER A 47 -3.06 -8.26 21.01
CA SER A 47 -3.79 -9.44 21.47
C SER A 47 -3.46 -10.66 20.59
N LEU A 48 -3.67 -11.88 21.10
CA LEU A 48 -3.35 -13.10 20.36
C LEU A 48 -4.08 -13.19 19.02
N ILE A 49 -5.34 -12.78 18.99
CA ILE A 49 -6.12 -12.75 17.74
C ILE A 49 -5.57 -11.72 16.76
N ASN A 50 -5.17 -10.54 17.25
CA ASN A 50 -4.63 -9.48 16.42
C ASN A 50 -3.21 -9.80 15.92
N LYS A 51 -2.43 -10.64 16.61
CA LYS A 51 -1.16 -11.18 16.10
C LYS A 51 -1.37 -11.99 14.82
N LYS A 52 -2.40 -12.84 14.76
CA LYS A 52 -2.73 -13.58 13.53
C LYS A 52 -3.22 -12.64 12.42
N ARG A 53 -4.15 -11.75 12.73
CA ARG A 53 -4.71 -10.79 11.77
C ARG A 53 -3.66 -9.89 11.14
N ILE A 54 -2.67 -9.41 11.92
CA ILE A 54 -1.65 -8.50 11.42
C ILE A 54 -0.68 -9.18 10.45
N ILE A 55 -0.47 -10.50 10.57
CA ILE A 55 0.32 -11.27 9.61
C ILE A 55 -0.37 -11.22 8.24
N PHE A 56 -1.68 -11.51 8.18
CA PHE A 56 -2.44 -11.42 6.93
C PHE A 56 -2.45 -9.99 6.38
N ALA A 57 -2.72 -8.98 7.22
CA ALA A 57 -2.69 -7.59 6.80
C ALA A 57 -1.30 -7.18 6.25
N GLY A 58 -0.23 -7.63 6.89
CA GLY A 58 1.14 -7.35 6.44
C GLY A 58 1.49 -8.07 5.14
N ILE A 59 1.04 -9.31 4.95
CA ILE A 59 1.19 -10.04 3.67
C ILE A 59 0.45 -9.28 2.56
N PHE A 60 -0.81 -8.89 2.77
CA PHE A 60 -1.57 -8.12 1.79
C PHE A 60 -0.89 -6.78 1.49
N LEU A 61 -0.39 -6.07 2.50
CA LEU A 61 0.34 -4.83 2.29
C LEU A 61 1.65 -5.05 1.52
N GLY A 62 2.38 -6.12 1.81
CA GLY A 62 3.59 -6.49 1.07
C GLY A 62 3.28 -6.79 -0.40
N CYS A 63 2.24 -7.57 -0.68
CA CYS A 63 1.77 -7.84 -2.04
C CYS A 63 1.30 -6.55 -2.74
N HIS A 64 0.56 -5.66 -2.02
CA HIS A 64 0.19 -4.35 -2.55
C HIS A 64 1.41 -3.58 -3.05
N PHE A 65 2.42 -3.41 -2.20
CA PHE A 65 3.60 -2.65 -2.59
C PHE A 65 4.42 -3.34 -3.68
N ALA A 66 4.58 -4.66 -3.64
CA ALA A 66 5.25 -5.39 -4.71
C ALA A 66 4.56 -5.16 -6.06
N CYS A 67 3.24 -5.38 -6.13
CA CYS A 67 2.45 -5.14 -7.33
C CYS A 67 2.49 -3.67 -7.79
N PHE A 68 2.33 -2.72 -6.87
CA PHE A 68 2.34 -1.30 -7.20
C PHE A 68 3.69 -0.85 -7.74
N PHE A 69 4.80 -1.20 -7.08
CA PHE A 69 6.13 -0.80 -7.47
C PHE A 69 6.54 -1.39 -8.82
N VAL A 70 6.24 -2.66 -9.05
CA VAL A 70 6.44 -3.29 -10.37
C VAL A 70 5.52 -2.65 -11.40
N GLY A 71 4.25 -2.43 -11.08
CA GLY A 71 3.27 -1.78 -11.95
C GLY A 71 3.73 -0.41 -12.43
N VAL A 72 4.22 0.46 -11.53
CA VAL A 72 4.75 1.79 -11.88
C VAL A 72 5.91 1.71 -12.87
N ARG A 73 6.70 0.65 -12.88
CA ARG A 73 7.80 0.45 -13.85
C ARG A 73 7.33 0.02 -15.24
N HIS A 74 6.15 -0.62 -15.31
CA HIS A 74 5.62 -1.24 -16.52
C HIS A 74 4.40 -0.52 -17.14
N THR A 75 3.98 0.62 -16.59
CA THR A 75 2.95 1.49 -17.18
C THR A 75 3.24 2.96 -16.87
N SER A 76 2.42 3.89 -17.34
CA SER A 76 2.58 5.30 -17.00
C SER A 76 2.32 5.54 -15.50
N ILE A 77 2.97 6.56 -14.90
CA ILE A 77 2.72 6.95 -13.50
C ILE A 77 1.24 7.27 -13.30
N ALA A 78 0.61 7.93 -14.28
CA ALA A 78 -0.81 8.29 -14.23
C ALA A 78 -1.69 7.04 -14.14
N ASN A 79 -1.49 6.06 -15.03
CA ASN A 79 -2.24 4.82 -15.05
C ASN A 79 -2.02 4.01 -13.77
N ALA A 80 -0.76 3.79 -13.37
CA ALA A 80 -0.44 3.06 -12.15
C ALA A 80 -1.10 3.69 -10.92
N THR A 81 -1.02 5.02 -10.78
CA THR A 81 -1.59 5.74 -9.64
C THR A 81 -3.11 5.70 -9.66
N LEU A 82 -3.72 5.91 -10.84
CA LEU A 82 -5.18 5.87 -10.98
C LEU A 82 -5.73 4.48 -10.60
N LEU A 83 -5.16 3.43 -11.16
CA LEU A 83 -5.61 2.05 -10.91
C LEU A 83 -5.36 1.60 -9.47
N ALA A 84 -4.21 1.96 -8.89
CA ALA A 84 -3.94 1.69 -7.48
C ALA A 84 -4.89 2.43 -6.52
N ASN A 85 -5.42 3.59 -6.93
CA ASN A 85 -6.42 4.33 -6.17
C ASN A 85 -7.87 3.77 -6.32
N MET A 86 -8.07 2.66 -7.01
CA MET A 86 -9.36 1.95 -7.04
C MET A 86 -9.63 1.14 -5.74
N GLY A 87 -8.76 1.23 -4.75
CA GLY A 87 -8.95 0.62 -3.43
C GLY A 87 -10.33 0.83 -2.80
N PRO A 88 -10.91 2.05 -2.82
CA PRO A 88 -12.25 2.32 -2.29
C PRO A 88 -13.36 1.49 -2.95
N ILE A 89 -13.25 1.19 -4.23
CA ILE A 89 -14.21 0.33 -4.94
C ILE A 89 -14.11 -1.10 -4.38
N PHE A 90 -12.90 -1.63 -4.22
CA PHE A 90 -12.70 -2.97 -3.65
C PHE A 90 -13.13 -3.05 -2.19
N THR A 91 -12.85 -2.02 -1.35
CA THR A 91 -13.33 -2.00 0.04
C THR A 91 -14.85 -1.96 0.10
N LEU A 92 -15.51 -1.22 -0.79
CA LEU A 92 -16.98 -1.21 -0.89
C LEU A 92 -17.53 -2.58 -1.30
N LEU A 93 -16.96 -3.21 -2.33
CA LEU A 93 -17.38 -4.55 -2.78
C LEU A 93 -17.23 -5.60 -1.66
N ILE A 94 -16.12 -5.56 -0.91
CA ILE A 94 -15.90 -6.45 0.24
C ILE A 94 -16.95 -6.16 1.34
N ALA A 95 -17.21 -4.88 1.64
CA ALA A 95 -18.21 -4.51 2.63
C ALA A 95 -19.62 -5.01 2.24
N LEU A 96 -19.98 -4.89 0.97
CA LEU A 96 -21.25 -5.42 0.44
C LEU A 96 -21.34 -6.94 0.55
N ALA A 97 -20.25 -7.65 0.20
CA ALA A 97 -20.18 -9.10 0.35
C ALA A 97 -20.31 -9.56 1.82
N GLN A 98 -19.92 -8.69 2.77
CA GLN A 98 -20.11 -8.89 4.21
C GLN A 98 -21.52 -8.49 4.72
N GLY A 99 -22.43 -8.08 3.82
CA GLY A 99 -23.76 -7.62 4.18
C GLY A 99 -23.83 -6.20 4.76
N ARG A 100 -22.72 -5.45 4.74
CA ARG A 100 -22.69 -4.06 5.20
C ARG A 100 -23.25 -3.14 4.12
N LYS A 101 -24.19 -2.28 4.49
CA LYS A 101 -24.74 -1.26 3.58
C LYS A 101 -23.95 0.05 3.73
N SER A 102 -23.73 0.71 2.61
CA SER A 102 -23.19 2.09 2.55
C SER A 102 -24.31 3.09 2.27
N ASN A 103 -24.05 4.37 2.41
CA ASN A 103 -25.01 5.38 2.02
C ASN A 103 -25.03 5.58 0.49
N THR A 104 -26.11 6.15 -0.03
CA THR A 104 -26.29 6.38 -1.48
C THR A 104 -25.18 7.27 -2.06
N MET A 105 -24.71 8.26 -1.29
CA MET A 105 -23.63 9.15 -1.74
C MET A 105 -22.31 8.41 -1.95
N THR A 106 -22.00 7.40 -1.12
CA THR A 106 -20.82 6.54 -1.31
C THR A 106 -20.93 5.74 -2.62
N TYR A 107 -22.09 5.16 -2.91
CA TYR A 107 -22.30 4.43 -4.18
C TYR A 107 -22.17 5.35 -5.39
N LEU A 108 -22.78 6.53 -5.35
CA LEU A 108 -22.70 7.53 -6.42
C LEU A 108 -21.27 8.02 -6.62
N GLY A 109 -20.59 8.43 -5.55
CA GLY A 109 -19.23 8.95 -5.61
C GLY A 109 -18.24 7.92 -6.17
N LEU A 110 -18.28 6.66 -5.69
CA LEU A 110 -17.41 5.60 -6.19
C LEU A 110 -17.78 5.14 -7.61
N GLY A 111 -19.08 5.17 -7.95
CA GLY A 111 -19.53 4.94 -9.32
C GLY A 111 -18.98 5.99 -10.29
N MET A 112 -19.06 7.27 -9.92
CA MET A 112 -18.48 8.37 -10.74
C MET A 112 -16.96 8.26 -10.84
N ALA A 113 -16.27 7.92 -9.75
CA ALA A 113 -14.82 7.71 -9.77
C ALA A 113 -14.43 6.53 -10.69
N GLY A 114 -15.19 5.43 -10.66
CA GLY A 114 -14.99 4.28 -11.55
C GLY A 114 -15.20 4.65 -13.02
N VAL A 115 -16.29 5.36 -13.34
CA VAL A 115 -16.55 5.86 -14.70
C VAL A 115 -15.44 6.82 -15.16
N GLY A 116 -15.02 7.76 -14.31
CA GLY A 116 -13.90 8.67 -14.60
C GLY A 116 -12.60 7.91 -14.91
N ALA A 117 -12.31 6.87 -14.14
CA ALA A 117 -11.14 6.01 -14.37
C ALA A 117 -11.23 5.31 -15.73
N ILE A 118 -12.39 4.78 -16.08
CA ILE A 118 -12.62 4.12 -17.39
C ILE A 118 -12.43 5.12 -18.53
N ILE A 119 -12.98 6.34 -18.41
CA ILE A 119 -12.86 7.39 -19.45
C ILE A 119 -11.38 7.77 -19.66
N ILE A 120 -10.62 7.96 -18.58
CA ILE A 120 -9.19 8.30 -18.69
C ILE A 120 -8.41 7.16 -19.36
N GLN A 121 -8.76 5.92 -19.06
CA GLN A 121 -8.11 4.73 -19.63
C GLN A 121 -8.61 4.41 -21.06
N ALA A 122 -9.80 4.86 -21.45
CA ALA A 122 -10.38 4.55 -22.76
C ALA A 122 -9.56 5.10 -23.93
N ASN A 123 -8.83 6.19 -23.74
CA ASN A 123 -7.92 6.74 -24.75
C ASN A 123 -6.61 5.94 -24.88
N ASP A 124 -6.28 5.14 -23.87
CA ASP A 124 -5.12 4.28 -23.84
C ASP A 124 -5.62 2.83 -23.89
N PHE A 125 -5.93 2.31 -25.09
CA PHE A 125 -6.45 0.93 -25.31
C PHE A 125 -5.62 -0.18 -24.66
N SER A 126 -4.63 0.22 -23.87
CA SER A 126 -3.69 -0.63 -23.13
C SER A 126 -4.30 -1.43 -21.97
N ILE A 127 -5.58 -1.18 -21.60
CA ILE A 127 -6.23 -1.99 -20.55
C ILE A 127 -6.45 -3.44 -21.00
N LEU A 128 -6.66 -3.67 -22.32
CA LEU A 128 -7.08 -4.97 -22.86
C LEU A 128 -6.02 -5.65 -23.75
N GLY A 129 -4.73 -5.33 -23.62
CA GLY A 129 -3.68 -6.04 -24.35
C GLY A 129 -2.57 -5.21 -24.98
N GLY A 130 -2.47 -3.91 -24.68
CA GLY A 130 -1.36 -3.05 -25.10
C GLY A 130 -0.07 -3.24 -24.30
N GLU A 131 0.99 -2.54 -24.65
CA GLU A 131 2.30 -2.60 -23.99
C GLU A 131 2.23 -2.36 -22.46
N ASN A 132 1.25 -1.58 -22.00
CA ASN A 132 1.05 -1.25 -20.59
C ASN A 132 0.15 -2.25 -19.83
N PHE A 133 -0.41 -3.28 -20.47
CA PHE A 133 -1.40 -4.19 -19.88
C PHE A 133 -0.88 -4.86 -18.60
N PHE A 134 0.35 -5.33 -18.62
CA PHE A 134 0.97 -5.98 -17.44
C PHE A 134 1.07 -5.02 -16.25
N GLY A 135 1.59 -3.80 -16.48
CA GLY A 135 1.71 -2.78 -15.44
C GLY A 135 0.36 -2.33 -14.89
N ASN A 136 -0.64 -2.13 -15.76
CA ASN A 136 -1.99 -1.76 -15.38
C ASN A 136 -2.66 -2.86 -14.54
N SER A 137 -2.51 -4.13 -14.93
CA SER A 137 -3.06 -5.27 -14.20
C SER A 137 -2.45 -5.38 -12.79
N LEU A 138 -1.14 -5.19 -12.66
CA LEU A 138 -0.47 -5.16 -11.36
C LEU A 138 -0.92 -3.98 -10.50
N ALA A 139 -1.08 -2.80 -11.07
CA ALA A 139 -1.58 -1.63 -10.35
C ALA A 139 -3.01 -1.86 -9.82
N LEU A 140 -3.89 -2.45 -10.63
CA LEU A 140 -5.25 -2.79 -10.19
C LEU A 140 -5.25 -3.89 -9.11
N LEU A 141 -4.41 -4.92 -9.26
CA LEU A 141 -4.23 -5.97 -8.26
C LEU A 141 -3.69 -5.39 -6.94
N SER A 142 -2.81 -4.39 -7.02
CA SER A 142 -2.32 -3.69 -5.84
C SER A 142 -3.47 -3.00 -5.07
N ALA A 143 -4.44 -2.41 -5.77
CA ALA A 143 -5.61 -1.80 -5.15
C ALA A 143 -6.46 -2.82 -4.38
N LEU A 144 -6.62 -4.03 -4.91
CA LEU A 144 -7.30 -5.12 -4.21
C LEU A 144 -6.57 -5.51 -2.92
N PHE A 145 -5.26 -5.73 -2.98
CA PHE A 145 -4.47 -6.05 -1.78
C PHE A 145 -4.49 -4.92 -0.73
N PHE A 146 -4.50 -3.67 -1.19
CA PHE A 146 -4.65 -2.52 -0.31
C PHE A 146 -6.01 -2.51 0.41
N ALA A 147 -7.08 -2.79 -0.32
CA ALA A 147 -8.42 -2.92 0.24
C ALA A 147 -8.49 -4.04 1.30
N LEU A 148 -7.93 -5.22 1.01
CA LEU A 148 -7.86 -6.33 1.96
C LEU A 148 -7.08 -5.95 3.23
N THR A 149 -5.95 -5.23 3.07
CA THR A 149 -5.19 -4.71 4.21
C THR A 149 -6.07 -3.85 5.11
N TYR A 150 -6.84 -2.93 4.54
CA TYR A 150 -7.66 -1.99 5.30
C TYR A 150 -8.88 -2.62 5.95
N VAL A 151 -9.50 -3.60 5.30
CA VAL A 151 -10.59 -4.37 5.90
C VAL A 151 -10.10 -5.14 7.14
N VAL A 152 -8.90 -5.72 7.09
CA VAL A 152 -8.31 -6.37 8.26
C VAL A 152 -7.85 -5.33 9.30
N ALA A 153 -7.34 -4.18 8.87
CA ALA A 153 -6.92 -3.10 9.74
C ALA A 153 -8.08 -2.56 10.60
N GLU A 154 -9.28 -2.40 10.04
CA GLU A 154 -10.48 -2.03 10.82
C GLU A 154 -10.63 -2.88 12.06
N MET A 155 -10.52 -4.20 11.92
CA MET A 155 -10.69 -5.14 13.04
C MET A 155 -9.58 -5.04 14.09
N ILE A 156 -8.35 -4.74 13.68
CA ILE A 156 -7.19 -4.66 14.57
C ILE A 156 -7.16 -3.32 15.30
N ARG A 157 -7.46 -2.23 14.59
CA ARG A 157 -7.28 -0.86 15.07
C ARG A 157 -8.27 -0.45 16.16
N VAL A 158 -9.36 -1.17 16.33
CA VAL A 158 -10.32 -0.94 17.44
C VAL A 158 -9.60 -0.97 18.79
N GLU A 159 -8.74 -1.96 19.02
CA GLU A 159 -8.08 -2.21 20.29
C GLU A 159 -6.57 -1.91 20.30
N THR A 160 -5.96 -1.75 19.12
CA THR A 160 -4.51 -1.67 18.99
C THR A 160 -4.06 -0.23 18.71
N GLU A 161 -3.05 0.24 19.45
CA GLU A 161 -2.42 1.54 19.20
C GLU A 161 -1.77 1.60 17.81
N ASN A 162 -1.78 2.79 17.19
CA ASN A 162 -1.25 2.98 15.83
C ASN A 162 0.22 2.59 15.68
N ILE A 163 1.06 2.93 16.66
CA ILE A 163 2.49 2.63 16.61
C ILE A 163 2.73 1.13 16.69
N VAL A 164 2.00 0.42 17.57
CA VAL A 164 2.09 -1.04 17.73
C VAL A 164 1.62 -1.76 16.46
N TYR A 165 0.53 -1.29 15.88
CA TYR A 165 0.02 -1.78 14.61
C TYR A 165 1.03 -1.53 13.48
N GLY A 166 1.44 -0.27 13.27
CA GLY A 166 2.29 0.15 12.15
C GLY A 166 3.66 -0.54 12.16
N ARG A 167 4.35 -0.60 13.32
CA ARG A 167 5.67 -1.23 13.42
C ARG A 167 5.63 -2.70 13.00
N THR A 168 4.60 -3.43 13.42
CA THR A 168 4.46 -4.87 13.11
C THR A 168 3.97 -5.08 11.68
N LEU A 169 2.99 -4.29 11.24
CA LEU A 169 2.46 -4.33 9.88
C LEU A 169 3.56 -4.13 8.83
N PHE A 170 4.36 -3.07 9.00
CA PHE A 170 5.42 -2.74 8.06
C PHE A 170 6.56 -3.77 8.10
N LEU A 171 6.84 -4.39 9.27
CA LEU A 171 7.81 -5.47 9.34
C LEU A 171 7.35 -6.68 8.55
N VAL A 172 6.10 -7.13 8.75
CA VAL A 172 5.56 -8.29 8.00
C VAL A 172 5.51 -7.98 6.51
N ALA A 173 5.09 -6.76 6.13
CA ALA A 173 5.11 -6.34 4.72
C ALA A 173 6.53 -6.36 4.13
N ALA A 174 7.53 -5.86 4.87
CA ALA A 174 8.93 -5.95 4.45
C ALA A 174 9.38 -7.40 4.24
N MET A 175 9.07 -8.29 5.18
CA MET A 175 9.43 -9.72 5.04
C MET A 175 8.72 -10.37 3.84
N THR A 176 7.48 -10.03 3.58
CA THR A 176 6.75 -10.51 2.39
C THR A 176 7.44 -10.05 1.10
N ILE A 177 7.80 -8.77 1.01
CA ILE A 177 8.49 -8.22 -0.16
C ILE A 177 9.89 -8.83 -0.29
N LEU A 178 10.60 -9.07 0.82
CA LEU A 178 11.89 -9.75 0.83
C LEU A 178 11.81 -11.12 0.18
N VAL A 179 10.81 -11.92 0.55
CA VAL A 179 10.61 -13.25 -0.05
C VAL A 179 10.37 -13.12 -1.56
N ILE A 180 9.51 -12.18 -1.98
CA ILE A 180 9.24 -11.96 -3.41
C ILE A 180 10.52 -11.51 -4.14
N ALA A 181 11.29 -10.57 -3.58
CA ALA A 181 12.53 -10.07 -4.18
C ALA A 181 13.57 -11.18 -4.36
N VAL A 182 13.77 -12.00 -3.32
CA VAL A 182 14.71 -13.14 -3.37
C VAL A 182 14.27 -14.16 -4.42
N LEU A 183 12.97 -14.49 -4.48
CA LEU A 183 12.43 -15.40 -5.51
C LEU A 183 12.53 -14.83 -6.92
N SER A 184 12.54 -13.51 -7.08
CA SER A 184 12.76 -12.82 -8.35
C SER A 184 14.25 -12.70 -8.73
N GLY A 185 15.16 -13.14 -7.85
CA GLY A 185 16.61 -13.06 -8.08
C GLY A 185 17.23 -11.70 -7.75
N ASP A 186 16.48 -10.79 -7.12
CA ASP A 186 16.97 -9.46 -6.73
C ASP A 186 17.88 -9.57 -5.50
N SER A 187 19.07 -8.97 -5.56
CA SER A 187 19.90 -8.74 -4.37
C SER A 187 19.38 -7.54 -3.58
N ILE A 188 19.05 -7.74 -2.31
CA ILE A 188 18.51 -6.68 -1.43
C ILE A 188 19.49 -5.52 -1.18
N PHE A 189 20.76 -5.69 -1.48
CA PHE A 189 21.81 -4.68 -1.40
C PHE A 189 22.19 -4.10 -2.78
N ALA A 190 21.40 -4.35 -3.83
CA ALA A 190 21.63 -3.84 -5.18
C ALA A 190 21.31 -2.33 -5.27
N PHE A 191 21.97 -1.52 -4.45
CA PHE A 191 21.90 -0.06 -4.50
C PHE A 191 23.23 0.57 -4.09
N LYS A 192 23.48 1.78 -4.58
CA LYS A 192 24.67 2.57 -4.23
C LYS A 192 24.41 3.45 -3.01
N PRO A 193 25.48 3.94 -2.32
CA PRO A 193 25.33 4.85 -1.17
C PRO A 193 24.48 6.10 -1.47
N GLU A 194 24.56 6.64 -2.66
CA GLU A 194 23.77 7.79 -3.11
C GLU A 194 22.24 7.56 -3.08
N HIS A 195 21.81 6.30 -3.13
CA HIS A 195 20.39 5.95 -3.07
C HIS A 195 19.83 5.90 -1.65
N ILE A 196 20.69 5.89 -0.61
CA ILE A 196 20.25 5.76 0.79
C ILE A 196 19.30 6.89 1.18
N VAL A 197 19.55 8.11 0.72
CA VAL A 197 18.67 9.26 0.99
C VAL A 197 17.24 9.02 0.46
N TRP A 198 17.10 8.38 -0.70
CA TRP A 198 15.79 8.05 -1.27
C TRP A 198 15.10 6.91 -0.55
N LEU A 199 15.87 5.92 -0.06
CA LEU A 199 15.34 4.84 0.78
C LEU A 199 14.81 5.40 2.11
N LEU A 200 15.56 6.30 2.75
CA LEU A 200 15.12 6.99 3.97
C LEU A 200 13.89 7.87 3.70
N PHE A 201 13.89 8.61 2.59
CA PHE A 201 12.75 9.42 2.18
C PHE A 201 11.50 8.56 1.99
N LEU A 202 11.59 7.44 1.26
CA LEU A 202 10.46 6.51 1.05
C LEU A 202 9.97 5.89 2.36
N GLY A 203 10.86 5.57 3.28
CA GLY A 203 10.49 5.05 4.60
C GLY A 203 9.78 6.10 5.46
N PHE A 204 10.26 7.33 5.46
CA PHE A 204 9.74 8.37 6.33
C PHE A 204 8.52 9.09 5.71
N VAL A 205 8.67 9.71 4.54
CA VAL A 205 7.66 10.64 4.01
C VAL A 205 6.39 9.89 3.55
N PRO A 206 6.40 9.01 2.54
CA PRO A 206 5.16 8.36 2.12
C PRO A 206 4.70 7.25 3.07
N THR A 207 5.57 6.67 3.89
CA THR A 207 5.16 5.57 4.77
C THR A 207 4.76 6.07 6.15
N ILE A 208 5.62 6.81 6.86
CA ILE A 208 5.26 7.29 8.22
C ILE A 208 4.30 8.45 8.14
N LEU A 209 4.60 9.51 7.36
CA LEU A 209 3.72 10.67 7.24
C LEU A 209 2.51 10.43 6.33
N GLY A 210 2.54 9.41 5.47
CA GLY A 210 1.43 9.02 4.62
C GLY A 210 0.65 7.83 5.19
N HIS A 211 1.09 6.60 4.89
CA HIS A 211 0.34 5.39 5.24
C HIS A 211 0.09 5.20 6.73
N ASN A 212 1.03 5.57 7.60
CA ASN A 212 0.81 5.42 9.04
C ASN A 212 -0.24 6.42 9.58
N LEU A 213 -0.40 7.60 8.96
CA LEU A 213 -1.51 8.50 9.29
C LEU A 213 -2.86 7.96 8.77
N LEU A 214 -2.90 7.32 7.61
CA LEU A 214 -4.11 6.60 7.15
C LEU A 214 -4.46 5.45 8.12
N ASN A 215 -3.46 4.70 8.56
CA ASN A 215 -3.65 3.66 9.60
C ASN A 215 -4.15 4.25 10.92
N TYR A 216 -3.79 5.48 11.27
CA TYR A 216 -4.35 6.17 12.42
C TYR A 216 -5.83 6.48 12.22
N ALA A 217 -6.19 7.00 11.06
CA ALA A 217 -7.55 7.39 10.72
C ALA A 217 -8.54 6.21 10.72
N ILE A 218 -8.10 5.00 10.34
CA ILE A 218 -8.95 3.81 10.23
C ILE A 218 -9.57 3.37 11.58
N LYS A 219 -9.07 3.88 12.69
CA LYS A 219 -9.71 3.70 14.01
C LYS A 219 -11.01 4.45 14.15
N TYR A 220 -11.17 5.55 13.42
CA TYR A 220 -12.26 6.52 13.59
C TYR A 220 -13.25 6.51 12.43
N VAL A 221 -12.85 5.99 11.27
CA VAL A 221 -13.66 5.94 10.07
C VAL A 221 -13.51 4.59 9.37
N THR A 222 -14.45 4.25 8.49
CA THR A 222 -14.45 2.95 7.79
C THR A 222 -13.29 2.81 6.79
N ALA A 223 -12.92 1.57 6.45
CA ALA A 223 -11.91 1.27 5.44
C ALA A 223 -12.21 1.97 4.10
N THR A 224 -13.48 2.01 3.69
CA THR A 224 -13.91 2.68 2.46
C THR A 224 -13.66 4.20 2.54
N ALA A 225 -13.96 4.82 3.68
CA ALA A 225 -13.76 6.27 3.86
C ALA A 225 -12.27 6.66 3.95
N VAL A 226 -11.41 5.79 4.52
CA VAL A 226 -9.97 6.06 4.57
C VAL A 226 -9.31 5.87 3.22
N SER A 227 -9.80 4.93 2.42
CA SER A 227 -9.22 4.60 1.11
C SER A 227 -9.67 5.55 0.00
N SER A 228 -10.77 6.30 0.19
CA SER A 228 -11.24 7.33 -0.75
C SER A 228 -10.51 8.66 -0.59
#